data_43db6bc924db6b4361fdad53a5bc1259
#
_entry.id   43db6bc924db6b4361fdad53a5bc1259
#
_cell.length_a   1.000
_cell.length_b   1.000
_cell.length_c   1.000
_cell.angle_alpha   90.00
_cell.angle_beta   90.00
_cell.angle_gamma   90.00
#
_symmetry.space_group_name_H-M   'P 1'
#
loop_
_entity.id
_entity.type
_entity.pdbx_description
1 polymer ?
#
loop_
_entity_poly.entity_id
_entity_poly.type
_entity_poly.pdbx_seq_one_letter_code
_entity_poly.pdbx_strand_id
1 'polypeptide(L)'
;MLYVRIPQERIGVLIGPGGETKRRLEEETLVKVLVDSETGEVTIDESEAKDKFLAVKVRDIVQAIGRGFSDERAFRLLDDDAYFVVLDIKDYARTPERIAQVRARMIGTRGKTRRIVEELTGAFMSVYGHTVSLIADDVQLPIAQEALEMLLRGSEHKTVYRFLERKRPELKIAEMGF
;
A
#
# COMPACT_ATOMS: atom_id res chain seq x y z
N MET A 1 10.64 14.23 -14.59
CA MET A 1 10.73 12.75 -14.49
C MET A 1 10.90 12.31 -13.06
N LEU A 2 10.24 11.20 -12.69
CA LEU A 2 10.40 10.56 -11.39
C LEU A 2 10.98 9.16 -11.59
N TYR A 3 11.74 8.70 -10.60
CA TYR A 3 12.39 7.40 -10.65
C TYR A 3 12.01 6.59 -9.41
N VAL A 4 11.67 5.32 -9.62
CA VAL A 4 11.31 4.39 -8.55
C VAL A 4 11.99 3.06 -8.84
N ARG A 5 12.48 2.40 -7.80
CA ARG A 5 12.98 1.04 -7.92
C ARG A 5 12.04 0.09 -7.18
N ILE A 6 11.64 -0.98 -7.86
CA ILE A 6 10.81 -2.04 -7.27
C ILE A 6 11.53 -3.39 -7.36
N PRO A 7 11.18 -4.36 -6.50
CA PRO A 7 11.74 -5.72 -6.62
C PRO A 7 11.47 -6.32 -7.98
N GLN A 8 12.45 -7.02 -8.54
CA GLN A 8 12.33 -7.64 -9.87
C GLN A 8 11.13 -8.59 -9.97
N GLU A 9 10.84 -9.32 -8.90
CA GLU A 9 9.69 -10.22 -8.84
C GLU A 9 8.33 -9.51 -8.92
N ARG A 10 8.29 -8.20 -8.72
CA ARG A 10 7.07 -7.39 -8.83
C ARG A 10 6.89 -6.71 -10.17
N ILE A 11 7.90 -6.74 -11.02
CA ILE A 11 7.85 -6.13 -12.36
C ILE A 11 6.74 -6.77 -13.20
N GLY A 12 6.58 -8.08 -13.14
CA GLY A 12 5.53 -8.77 -13.86
C GLY A 12 4.12 -8.30 -13.51
N VAL A 13 3.90 -7.95 -12.24
CA VAL A 13 2.61 -7.38 -11.78
C VAL A 13 2.39 -5.99 -12.36
N LEU A 14 3.42 -5.16 -12.37
CA LEU A 14 3.35 -3.80 -12.94
C LEU A 14 3.06 -3.82 -14.44
N ILE A 15 3.72 -4.68 -15.17
CA ILE A 15 3.51 -4.81 -16.62
C ILE A 15 2.14 -5.45 -16.91
N GLY A 16 1.79 -6.49 -16.16
CA GLY A 16 0.55 -7.25 -16.31
C GLY A 16 0.55 -8.19 -17.51
N PRO A 17 -0.48 -9.04 -17.65
CA PRO A 17 -0.60 -9.97 -18.78
C PRO A 17 -0.62 -9.22 -20.10
N GLY A 18 0.31 -9.54 -21.00
CA GLY A 18 0.42 -8.88 -22.30
C GLY A 18 0.66 -7.37 -22.23
N GLY A 19 1.18 -6.86 -21.12
CA GLY A 19 1.43 -5.43 -20.93
C GLY A 19 0.18 -4.62 -20.60
N GLU A 20 -0.91 -5.28 -20.25
CA GLU A 20 -2.23 -4.63 -20.07
C GLU A 20 -2.25 -3.64 -18.90
N THR A 21 -1.67 -4.00 -17.75
CA THR A 21 -1.67 -3.14 -16.57
C THR A 21 -0.91 -1.84 -16.83
N LYS A 22 0.30 -1.95 -17.39
CA LYS A 22 1.12 -0.79 -17.76
C LYS A 22 0.40 0.09 -18.79
N ARG A 23 -0.18 -0.51 -19.81
CA ARG A 23 -0.92 0.20 -20.87
C ARG A 23 -2.10 0.96 -20.29
N ARG A 24 -2.90 0.32 -19.42
CA ARG A 24 -4.04 0.94 -18.78
C ARG A 24 -3.60 2.15 -17.93
N LEU A 25 -2.53 2.00 -17.17
CA LEU A 25 -1.99 3.09 -16.35
C LEU A 25 -1.57 4.28 -17.22
N GLU A 26 -0.88 4.03 -18.32
CA GLU A 26 -0.45 5.06 -19.26
C GLU A 26 -1.62 5.74 -19.97
N GLU A 27 -2.63 4.98 -20.38
CA GLU A 27 -3.82 5.51 -21.05
C GLU A 27 -4.66 6.40 -20.12
N GLU A 28 -4.86 5.99 -18.86
CA GLU A 28 -5.68 6.73 -17.90
C GLU A 28 -5.01 8.01 -17.41
N THR A 29 -3.69 8.08 -17.42
CA THR A 29 -2.94 9.21 -16.83
C THR A 29 -2.17 10.05 -17.84
N LEU A 30 -1.95 9.54 -19.05
CA LEU A 30 -1.05 10.11 -20.05
C LEU A 30 0.40 10.27 -19.54
N VAL A 31 0.75 9.52 -18.53
CA VAL A 31 2.11 9.44 -17.97
C VAL A 31 2.76 8.19 -18.54
N LYS A 32 3.95 8.32 -19.09
CA LYS A 32 4.70 7.18 -19.62
C LYS A 32 5.48 6.48 -18.51
N VAL A 33 5.47 5.17 -18.56
CA VAL A 33 6.15 4.32 -17.57
C VAL A 33 7.15 3.43 -18.31
N LEU A 34 8.43 3.68 -18.07
CA LEU A 34 9.52 2.90 -18.66
C LEU A 34 10.08 1.96 -17.60
N VAL A 35 10.09 0.67 -17.89
CA VAL A 35 10.49 -0.36 -16.93
C VAL A 35 11.79 -1.02 -17.40
N ASP A 36 12.83 -0.98 -16.56
CA ASP A 36 14.04 -1.77 -16.74
C ASP A 36 13.87 -3.08 -15.95
N SER A 37 13.63 -4.16 -16.67
CA SER A 37 13.39 -5.48 -16.06
C SER A 37 14.63 -6.10 -15.42
N GLU A 38 15.81 -5.65 -15.80
CA GLU A 38 17.07 -6.16 -15.24
C GLU A 38 17.38 -5.54 -13.88
N THR A 39 17.13 -4.24 -13.74
CA THR A 39 17.48 -3.50 -12.52
C THR A 39 16.30 -3.26 -11.59
N GLY A 40 15.06 -3.36 -12.09
CA GLY A 40 13.86 -2.98 -11.35
C GLY A 40 13.62 -1.47 -11.32
N GLU A 41 14.39 -0.70 -12.06
CA GLU A 41 14.21 0.75 -12.14
C GLU A 41 13.02 1.09 -13.03
N VAL A 42 12.16 1.98 -12.55
CA VAL A 42 10.98 2.47 -13.26
C VAL A 42 11.10 3.97 -13.42
N THR A 43 11.08 4.44 -14.65
CA THR A 43 11.09 5.88 -14.98
C THR A 43 9.67 6.33 -15.28
N ILE A 44 9.24 7.39 -14.63
CA ILE A 44 7.91 7.98 -14.80
C ILE A 44 8.06 9.33 -15.49
N ASP A 45 7.56 9.41 -16.71
CA ASP A 45 7.69 10.59 -17.56
C ASP A 45 6.33 11.29 -17.71
N GLU A 46 6.24 12.45 -17.10
CA GLU A 46 5.03 13.29 -17.08
C GLU A 46 4.97 14.32 -18.19
N SER A 47 5.88 14.28 -19.17
CA SER A 47 6.00 15.34 -20.20
C SER A 47 4.73 15.53 -21.02
N GLU A 48 3.95 14.47 -21.25
CA GLU A 48 2.68 14.51 -22.01
C GLU A 48 1.45 14.56 -21.11
N ALA A 49 1.61 14.52 -19.78
CA ALA A 49 0.50 14.53 -18.84
C ALA A 49 -0.16 15.92 -18.78
N LYS A 50 -1.49 15.93 -18.78
CA LYS A 50 -2.25 17.18 -18.62
C LYS A 50 -2.09 17.76 -17.22
N ASP A 51 -1.98 16.87 -16.22
CA ASP A 51 -1.81 17.22 -14.83
C ASP A 51 -0.56 16.53 -14.29
N LYS A 52 0.43 17.34 -13.91
CA LYS A 52 1.70 16.83 -13.38
C LYS A 52 1.54 16.12 -12.03
N PHE A 53 0.47 16.38 -11.28
CA PHE A 53 0.18 15.63 -10.06
C PHE A 53 -0.10 14.16 -10.33
N LEU A 54 -0.53 13.81 -11.54
CA LEU A 54 -0.72 12.41 -11.93
C LEU A 54 0.60 11.62 -11.91
N ALA A 55 1.73 12.26 -12.16
CA ALA A 55 3.03 11.60 -12.06
C ALA A 55 3.31 11.11 -10.63
N VAL A 56 2.92 11.90 -9.62
CA VAL A 56 3.05 11.50 -8.21
C VAL A 56 2.14 10.31 -7.90
N LYS A 57 0.92 10.33 -8.40
CA LYS A 57 -0.02 9.19 -8.23
C LYS A 57 0.51 7.93 -8.92
N VAL A 58 1.05 8.06 -10.11
CA VAL A 58 1.66 6.93 -10.84
C VAL A 58 2.85 6.38 -10.07
N ARG A 59 3.70 7.24 -9.53
CA ARG A 59 4.81 6.82 -8.68
C ARG A 59 4.31 6.02 -7.46
N ASP A 60 3.28 6.49 -6.79
CA ASP A 60 2.71 5.81 -5.63
C ASP A 60 2.09 4.46 -6.02
N ILE A 61 1.44 4.37 -7.18
CA ILE A 61 0.91 3.11 -7.72
C ILE A 61 2.05 2.13 -7.98
N VAL A 62 3.13 2.58 -8.62
CA VAL A 62 4.31 1.74 -8.88
C VAL A 62 4.93 1.25 -7.57
N GLN A 63 5.09 2.14 -6.60
CA GLN A 63 5.60 1.77 -5.26
C GLN A 63 4.67 0.78 -4.55
N ALA A 64 3.36 0.99 -4.62
CA ALA A 64 2.38 0.09 -4.01
C ALA A 64 2.47 -1.32 -4.60
N ILE A 65 2.57 -1.44 -5.91
CA ILE A 65 2.80 -2.71 -6.58
C ILE A 65 4.14 -3.33 -6.12
N GLY A 66 5.19 -2.52 -6.04
CA GLY A 66 6.48 -2.95 -5.52
C GLY A 66 6.43 -3.41 -4.06
N ARG A 67 5.47 -2.94 -3.27
CA ARG A 67 5.27 -3.34 -1.87
C ARG A 67 4.19 -4.41 -1.69
N GLY A 68 3.83 -5.11 -2.75
CA GLY A 68 3.02 -6.32 -2.66
C GLY A 68 1.55 -6.17 -2.99
N PHE A 69 1.06 -4.98 -3.30
CA PHE A 69 -0.32 -4.80 -3.72
C PHE A 69 -0.56 -5.32 -5.14
N SER A 70 -1.77 -5.83 -5.39
CA SER A 70 -2.22 -6.10 -6.75
C SER A 70 -2.38 -4.80 -7.53
N ASP A 71 -2.37 -4.88 -8.84
CA ASP A 71 -2.62 -3.73 -9.72
C ASP A 71 -3.99 -3.11 -9.44
N GLU A 72 -5.02 -3.93 -9.28
CA GLU A 72 -6.38 -3.48 -8.97
C GLU A 72 -6.44 -2.63 -7.70
N ARG A 73 -5.81 -3.09 -6.61
CA ARG A 73 -5.77 -2.35 -5.35
C ARG A 73 -4.93 -1.08 -5.45
N ALA A 74 -3.78 -1.16 -6.13
CA ALA A 74 -2.91 -0.01 -6.33
C ALA A 74 -3.58 1.10 -7.12
N PHE A 75 -4.44 0.78 -8.07
CA PHE A 75 -5.16 1.76 -8.90
C PHE A 75 -6.15 2.61 -8.11
N ARG A 76 -6.54 2.20 -6.90
CA ARG A 76 -7.30 3.08 -5.99
C ARG A 76 -6.58 4.40 -5.75
N LEU A 77 -5.25 4.42 -5.86
CA LEU A 77 -4.44 5.63 -5.68
C LEU A 77 -4.65 6.68 -6.78
N LEU A 78 -5.39 6.38 -7.85
CA LEU A 78 -5.84 7.39 -8.81
C LEU A 78 -6.93 8.29 -8.22
N ASP A 79 -7.64 7.84 -7.21
CA ASP A 79 -8.65 8.64 -6.52
C ASP A 79 -7.97 9.77 -5.73
N ASP A 80 -8.58 10.96 -5.72
CA ASP A 80 -8.00 12.13 -5.04
C ASP A 80 -7.97 11.98 -3.51
N ASP A 81 -8.84 11.15 -2.95
CA ASP A 81 -8.96 10.91 -1.51
C ASP A 81 -8.14 9.70 -1.03
N ALA A 82 -7.39 9.05 -1.90
CA ALA A 82 -6.60 7.88 -1.56
C ALA A 82 -5.14 8.24 -1.28
N TYR A 83 -4.58 7.65 -0.22
CA TYR A 83 -3.22 7.86 0.25
C TYR A 83 -2.48 6.53 0.37
N PHE A 84 -1.17 6.59 0.16
CA PHE A 84 -0.28 5.44 0.29
C PHE A 84 0.75 5.71 1.38
N VAL A 85 0.86 4.79 2.34
CA VAL A 85 1.83 4.88 3.45
C VAL A 85 2.59 3.58 3.56
N VAL A 86 3.89 3.67 3.79
CA VAL A 86 4.78 2.54 4.04
C VAL A 86 5.41 2.69 5.41
N LEU A 87 5.27 1.66 6.25
CA LEU A 87 5.93 1.55 7.55
C LEU A 87 7.03 0.48 7.44
N ASP A 88 8.22 0.79 7.91
CA ASP A 88 9.35 -0.14 7.89
C ASP A 88 9.43 -0.88 9.23
N ILE A 89 9.35 -2.20 9.18
CA ILE A 89 9.49 -3.05 10.37
C ILE A 89 10.86 -2.85 11.03
N LYS A 90 11.88 -2.49 10.25
CA LYS A 90 13.24 -2.21 10.75
C LYS A 90 13.30 -1.04 11.73
N ASP A 91 12.33 -0.14 11.71
CA ASP A 91 12.25 0.94 12.69
C ASP A 91 11.83 0.43 14.09
N TYR A 92 11.30 -0.78 14.18
CA TYR A 92 10.79 -1.40 15.41
C TYR A 92 11.54 -2.66 15.82
N ALA A 93 12.29 -3.29 14.92
CA ALA A 93 13.00 -4.54 15.14
C ALA A 93 14.31 -4.53 14.37
N ARG A 94 15.42 -4.92 15.02
CA ARG A 94 16.77 -4.76 14.46
C ARG A 94 17.43 -6.05 13.99
N THR A 95 16.98 -7.20 14.48
CA THR A 95 17.55 -8.50 14.09
C THR A 95 16.67 -9.18 13.05
N PRO A 96 17.23 -10.00 12.15
CA PRO A 96 16.42 -10.75 11.18
C PRO A 96 15.33 -11.61 11.84
N GLU A 97 15.64 -12.23 12.98
CA GLU A 97 14.70 -13.07 13.74
C GLU A 97 13.55 -12.23 14.28
N ARG A 98 13.85 -11.06 14.83
CA ARG A 98 12.82 -10.16 15.39
C ARG A 98 11.95 -9.57 14.29
N ILE A 99 12.55 -9.19 13.16
CA ILE A 99 11.81 -8.71 11.99
C ILE A 99 10.84 -9.79 11.50
N ALA A 100 11.29 -11.04 11.42
CA ALA A 100 10.43 -12.16 11.01
C ALA A 100 9.27 -12.38 11.98
N GLN A 101 9.50 -12.26 13.29
CA GLN A 101 8.45 -12.37 14.31
C GLN A 101 7.41 -11.25 14.19
N VAL A 102 7.85 -10.02 14.05
CA VAL A 102 6.96 -8.86 13.90
C VAL A 102 6.15 -9.00 12.61
N ARG A 103 6.81 -9.36 11.52
CA ARG A 103 6.14 -9.61 10.23
C ARG A 103 5.04 -10.66 10.36
N ALA A 104 5.31 -11.77 11.03
CA ALA A 104 4.32 -12.82 11.26
C ALA A 104 3.13 -12.32 12.08
N ARG A 105 3.36 -11.46 13.06
CA ARG A 105 2.31 -10.82 13.86
C ARG A 105 1.43 -9.89 13.03
N MET A 106 2.04 -9.14 12.11
CA MET A 106 1.32 -8.22 11.21
C MET A 106 0.38 -8.97 10.28
N ILE A 107 0.81 -10.13 9.80
CA ILE A 107 0.00 -10.98 8.92
C ILE A 107 -1.08 -11.72 9.73
N GLY A 108 -0.69 -12.30 10.85
CA GLY A 108 -1.51 -13.19 11.65
C GLY A 108 -1.62 -14.59 11.05
N THR A 109 -2.15 -15.52 11.84
CA THR A 109 -2.36 -16.90 11.40
C THR A 109 -3.32 -16.92 10.20
N ARG A 110 -2.86 -17.45 9.08
CA ARG A 110 -3.62 -17.51 7.82
C ARG A 110 -4.12 -16.12 7.34
N GLY A 111 -3.36 -15.09 7.65
CA GLY A 111 -3.70 -13.72 7.25
C GLY A 111 -4.82 -13.07 8.06
N LYS A 112 -5.14 -13.62 9.24
CA LYS A 112 -6.26 -13.15 10.08
C LYS A 112 -6.12 -11.68 10.48
N THR A 113 -4.94 -11.27 10.95
CA THR A 113 -4.70 -9.90 11.41
C THR A 113 -4.87 -8.91 10.26
N ARG A 114 -4.25 -9.18 9.11
CA ARG A 114 -4.41 -8.35 7.92
C ARG A 114 -5.89 -8.22 7.52
N ARG A 115 -6.61 -9.34 7.48
CA ARG A 115 -8.04 -9.36 7.14
C ARG A 115 -8.87 -8.52 8.08
N ILE A 116 -8.64 -8.63 9.40
CA ILE A 116 -9.39 -7.88 10.41
C ILE A 116 -9.14 -6.38 10.26
N VAL A 117 -7.87 -5.98 10.06
CA VAL A 117 -7.55 -4.56 9.82
C VAL A 117 -8.27 -4.06 8.58
N GLU A 118 -8.24 -4.80 7.48
CA GLU A 118 -8.92 -4.41 6.24
C GLU A 118 -10.44 -4.34 6.41
N GLU A 119 -11.05 -5.33 7.05
CA GLU A 119 -12.51 -5.39 7.24
C GLU A 119 -13.01 -4.28 8.17
N LEU A 120 -12.30 -3.98 9.24
CA LEU A 120 -12.75 -2.99 10.22
C LEU A 120 -12.46 -1.55 9.80
N THR A 121 -11.49 -1.31 8.93
CA THR A 121 -11.11 0.04 8.51
C THR A 121 -11.52 0.39 7.07
N GLY A 122 -11.65 -0.59 6.21
CA GLY A 122 -11.83 -0.37 4.77
C GLY A 122 -10.52 -0.04 4.03
N ALA A 123 -9.40 0.04 4.73
CA ALA A 123 -8.10 0.21 4.13
C ALA A 123 -7.62 -1.07 3.46
N PHE A 124 -6.76 -0.94 2.46
CA PHE A 124 -5.99 -2.07 1.92
C PHE A 124 -4.63 -2.13 2.62
N MET A 125 -4.22 -3.33 3.00
CA MET A 125 -2.97 -3.57 3.72
C MET A 125 -2.13 -4.61 3.01
N SER A 126 -0.82 -4.37 2.91
CA SER A 126 0.13 -5.34 2.37
C SER A 126 1.34 -5.48 3.30
N VAL A 127 1.72 -6.72 3.58
CA VAL A 127 2.96 -7.03 4.29
C VAL A 127 3.90 -7.67 3.27
N TYR A 128 5.01 -7.00 2.99
CA TYR A 128 5.95 -7.46 1.97
C TYR A 128 7.38 -7.17 2.42
N GLY A 129 8.23 -8.20 2.42
CA GLY A 129 9.60 -8.05 2.92
C GLY A 129 9.62 -7.52 4.36
N HIS A 130 10.30 -6.40 4.56
CA HIS A 130 10.38 -5.74 5.87
C HIS A 130 9.43 -4.54 6.00
N THR A 131 8.42 -4.43 5.13
CA THR A 131 7.50 -3.29 5.14
C THR A 131 6.05 -3.71 5.30
N VAL A 132 5.27 -2.83 5.91
CA VAL A 132 3.82 -2.91 5.98
C VAL A 132 3.28 -1.65 5.35
N SER A 133 2.39 -1.79 4.39
CA SER A 133 1.87 -0.66 3.62
C SER A 133 0.36 -0.60 3.68
N LEU A 134 -0.16 0.62 3.58
CA LEU A 134 -1.60 0.91 3.57
C LEU A 134 -1.96 1.75 2.35
N ILE A 135 -3.12 1.45 1.77
CA ILE A 135 -3.84 2.32 0.84
C ILE A 135 -5.19 2.60 1.48
N ALA A 136 -5.49 3.86 1.72
CA ALA A 136 -6.67 4.26 2.49
C ALA A 136 -7.07 5.71 2.17
N ASP A 137 -8.32 6.06 2.48
CA ASP A 137 -8.75 7.44 2.42
C ASP A 137 -8.29 8.24 3.68
N ASP A 138 -8.62 9.51 3.75
CA ASP A 138 -8.20 10.43 4.81
C ASP A 138 -8.79 10.08 6.19
N VAL A 139 -9.95 9.43 6.24
CA VAL A 139 -10.58 8.99 7.50
C VAL A 139 -10.05 7.63 7.94
N GLN A 140 -9.91 6.70 7.00
CA GLN A 140 -9.42 5.35 7.25
C GLN A 140 -7.94 5.34 7.68
N LEU A 141 -7.12 6.17 7.04
CA LEU A 141 -5.66 6.12 7.18
C LEU A 141 -5.18 6.31 8.62
N PRO A 142 -5.61 7.35 9.38
CA PRO A 142 -5.12 7.53 10.74
C PRO A 142 -5.47 6.34 11.65
N ILE A 143 -6.65 5.77 11.47
CA ILE A 143 -7.13 4.65 12.29
C ILE A 143 -6.36 3.36 11.95
N ALA A 144 -6.23 3.06 10.65
CA ALA A 144 -5.48 1.88 10.21
C ALA A 144 -4.00 1.99 10.58
N GLN A 145 -3.40 3.17 10.40
CA GLN A 145 -2.00 3.39 10.75
C GLN A 145 -1.75 3.25 12.24
N GLU A 146 -2.63 3.78 13.09
CA GLU A 146 -2.51 3.61 14.55
C GLU A 146 -2.57 2.13 14.94
N ALA A 147 -3.48 1.35 14.34
CA ALA A 147 -3.55 -0.08 14.58
C ALA A 147 -2.24 -0.80 14.20
N LEU A 148 -1.65 -0.47 13.05
CA LEU A 148 -0.38 -1.04 12.62
C LEU A 148 0.76 -0.66 13.56
N GLU A 149 0.83 0.60 13.99
CA GLU A 149 1.85 1.06 14.93
C GLU A 149 1.73 0.38 16.30
N MET A 150 0.51 0.15 16.78
CA MET A 150 0.28 -0.62 17.99
C MET A 150 0.83 -2.05 17.87
N LEU A 151 0.55 -2.72 16.75
CA LEU A 151 1.08 -4.05 16.48
C LEU A 151 2.61 -4.06 16.38
N LEU A 152 3.17 -3.07 15.70
CA LEU A 152 4.62 -2.93 15.55
C LEU A 152 5.33 -2.70 16.88
N ARG A 153 4.70 -1.98 17.80
CA ARG A 153 5.22 -1.74 19.17
C ARG A 153 5.03 -2.92 20.11
N GLY A 154 4.30 -3.95 19.70
CA GLY A 154 4.13 -5.16 20.49
C GLY A 154 2.81 -5.29 21.24
N SER A 155 1.81 -4.46 20.96
CA SER A 155 0.47 -4.60 21.56
C SER A 155 -0.13 -5.95 21.22
N GLU A 156 -0.90 -6.51 22.15
CA GLU A 156 -1.61 -7.77 21.92
C GLU A 156 -2.66 -7.59 20.80
N HIS A 157 -2.87 -8.62 20.01
CA HIS A 157 -3.86 -8.59 18.93
C HIS A 157 -5.25 -8.17 19.41
N LYS A 158 -5.72 -8.72 20.52
CA LYS A 158 -7.05 -8.39 21.06
C LYS A 158 -7.18 -6.91 21.44
N THR A 159 -6.10 -6.28 21.92
CA THR A 159 -6.08 -4.86 22.25
C THR A 159 -6.27 -4.02 20.99
N VAL A 160 -5.57 -4.39 19.92
CA VAL A 160 -5.68 -3.73 18.62
C VAL A 160 -7.07 -3.91 18.02
N TYR A 161 -7.62 -5.12 18.10
CA TYR A 161 -8.96 -5.40 17.57
C TYR A 161 -10.04 -4.61 18.31
N ARG A 162 -9.92 -4.47 19.64
CA ARG A 162 -10.84 -3.63 20.43
C ARG A 162 -10.75 -2.16 20.04
N PHE A 163 -9.54 -1.67 19.79
CA PHE A 163 -9.33 -0.31 19.28
C PHE A 163 -10.07 -0.10 17.96
N LEU A 164 -9.89 -1.02 17.02
CA LEU A 164 -10.55 -0.94 15.70
C LEU A 164 -12.08 -1.04 15.81
N GLU A 165 -12.59 -1.91 16.69
CA GLU A 165 -14.03 -2.03 16.93
C GLU A 165 -14.63 -0.73 17.49
N ARG A 166 -13.92 -0.06 18.38
CA ARG A 166 -14.36 1.24 18.94
C ARG A 166 -14.39 2.34 17.88
N LYS A 167 -13.49 2.27 16.89
CA LYS A 167 -13.39 3.27 15.82
C LYS A 167 -14.35 3.01 14.67
N ARG A 168 -14.89 1.82 14.57
CA ARG A 168 -15.77 1.42 13.46
C ARG A 168 -16.99 2.35 13.26
N PRO A 169 -17.68 2.85 14.31
CA PRO A 169 -18.77 3.81 14.11
C PRO A 169 -18.35 5.10 13.39
N GLU A 170 -17.18 5.65 13.72
CA GLU A 170 -16.62 6.82 13.03
C GLU A 170 -16.43 6.57 11.53
N LEU A 171 -15.87 5.41 11.21
CA LEU A 171 -15.63 5.00 9.81
C LEU A 171 -16.94 4.84 9.04
N LYS A 172 -17.95 4.24 9.65
CA LYS A 172 -19.26 4.08 9.03
C LYS A 172 -19.98 5.39 8.79
N ILE A 173 -19.88 6.32 9.71
CA ILE A 173 -20.45 7.67 9.55
C ILE A 173 -19.79 8.38 8.37
N ALA A 174 -18.48 8.28 8.25
CA ALA A 174 -17.72 8.85 7.13
C ALA A 174 -18.13 8.24 5.79
N GLU A 175 -18.34 6.90 5.73
CA GLU A 175 -18.84 6.21 4.54
C GLU A 175 -20.21 6.70 4.09
N MET A 176 -21.05 7.14 5.05
CA MET A 176 -22.37 7.70 4.76
C MET A 176 -22.33 9.15 4.28
N GLY A 177 -21.15 9.78 4.26
CA GLY A 177 -20.97 11.17 3.84
C GLY A 177 -21.30 12.22 4.89
N PHE A 178 -21.30 11.84 6.16
CA PHE A 178 -21.55 12.76 7.27
C PHE A 178 -20.25 13.26 7.92
#